data_4e772a21e0855d63ba2c172ebd750cfc
#
_entry.id   4e772a21e0855d63ba2c172ebd750cfc
#
_cell.length_a   1.000
_cell.length_b   1.000
_cell.length_c   1.000
_cell.angle_alpha   90.00
_cell.angle_beta   90.00
_cell.angle_gamma   90.00
#
_symmetry.space_group_name_H-M   'P 1'
#
loop_
_entity.id
_entity.type
_entity.pdbx_description
1 polymer ?
#
loop_
_entity_poly.entity_id
_entity_poly.type
_entity_poly.pdbx_seq_one_letter_code
_entity_poly.pdbx_strand_id
1 'polypeptide(L)' 'MALSRIKELREDNDITQKELAAYLHIKQNTYSQYENGQRQLPIEFLIMLAKYYKTSSDYILGLTDCKTPYK' A
#
# COMPACT_ATOMS: atom_id res chain seq x y z
N MET A 1 -3.98 13.01 -2.01
CA MET A 1 -2.54 12.82 -1.77
C MET A 1 -2.14 11.43 -2.22
N ALA A 2 -1.11 11.32 -3.06
CA ALA A 2 -0.63 10.03 -3.51
C ALA A 2 0.17 9.34 -2.39
N LEU A 3 -0.06 8.04 -2.22
CA LEU A 3 0.68 7.24 -1.25
C LEU A 3 1.85 6.56 -1.97
N SER A 4 2.89 7.35 -2.28
CA SER A 4 4.04 6.86 -3.05
C SER A 4 4.74 5.68 -2.38
N ARG A 5 4.62 5.55 -1.05
CA ARG A 5 5.23 4.44 -0.32
C ARG A 5 4.65 3.08 -0.71
N ILE A 6 3.33 3.01 -1.02
CA ILE A 6 2.75 1.72 -1.44
C ILE A 6 3.27 1.30 -2.80
N LYS A 7 3.50 2.25 -3.69
CA LYS A 7 4.11 1.95 -4.99
C LYS A 7 5.55 1.50 -4.82
N GLU A 8 6.32 2.20 -4.00
CA GLU A 8 7.72 1.84 -3.73
C GLU A 8 7.83 0.44 -3.13
N LEU A 9 7.00 0.14 -2.13
CA LEU A 9 6.99 -1.19 -1.51
C LEU A 9 6.64 -2.27 -2.52
N ARG A 10 5.68 -2.00 -3.39
CA ARG A 10 5.28 -2.95 -4.42
C ARG A 10 6.43 -3.22 -5.38
N GLU A 11 7.08 -2.17 -5.86
CA GLU A 11 8.19 -2.30 -6.82
C GLU A 11 9.40 -2.96 -6.18
N ASP A 12 9.70 -2.61 -4.92
CA ASP A 12 10.83 -3.21 -4.18
C ASP A 12 10.66 -4.71 -3.97
N ASN A 13 9.42 -5.19 -3.93
CA ASN A 13 9.11 -6.59 -3.72
C ASN A 13 8.75 -7.32 -5.01
N ASP A 14 8.90 -6.65 -6.17
CA ASP A 14 8.61 -7.21 -7.49
C ASP A 14 7.17 -7.73 -7.59
N ILE A 15 6.23 -7.00 -6.99
CA ILE A 15 4.81 -7.37 -7.00
C ILE A 15 4.08 -6.49 -8.02
N THR A 16 3.19 -7.09 -8.79
CA THR A 16 2.39 -6.35 -9.77
C THR A 16 1.16 -5.73 -9.12
N GLN A 17 0.62 -4.68 -9.75
CA GLN A 17 -0.65 -4.09 -9.31
C GLN A 17 -1.77 -5.13 -9.33
N LYS A 18 -1.74 -6.03 -10.32
CA LYS A 18 -2.73 -7.09 -10.44
C LYS A 18 -2.71 -8.01 -9.22
N GLU A 19 -1.52 -8.37 -8.75
CA GLU A 19 -1.38 -9.23 -7.57
C GLU A 19 -1.95 -8.58 -6.32
N LEU A 20 -1.66 -7.29 -6.11
CA LEU A 20 -2.18 -6.59 -4.94
C LEU A 20 -3.68 -6.35 -5.04
N ALA A 21 -4.17 -6.05 -6.25
CA ALA A 21 -5.62 -5.91 -6.45
C ALA A 21 -6.34 -7.21 -6.10
N ALA A 22 -5.77 -8.35 -6.50
CA ALA A 22 -6.33 -9.66 -6.15
C ALA A 22 -6.29 -9.90 -4.64
N TYR A 23 -5.20 -9.51 -3.98
CA TYR A 23 -5.08 -9.64 -2.52
C TYR A 23 -6.15 -8.82 -1.81
N LEU A 24 -6.44 -7.63 -2.31
CA LEU A 24 -7.43 -6.73 -1.72
C LEU A 24 -8.85 -7.01 -2.21
N HIS A 25 -9.02 -7.96 -3.14
CA HIS A 25 -10.32 -8.30 -3.74
C HIS A 25 -10.97 -7.12 -4.46
N ILE A 26 -10.16 -6.35 -5.19
CA ILE A 26 -10.62 -5.20 -5.97
C ILE A 26 -10.08 -5.31 -7.40
N LYS A 27 -10.59 -4.44 -8.27
CA LYS A 27 -10.10 -4.37 -9.65
C LYS A 27 -8.75 -3.69 -9.70
N GLN A 28 -7.92 -4.09 -10.66
CA GLN A 28 -6.61 -3.48 -10.84
C GLN A 28 -6.71 -1.96 -11.08
N ASN A 29 -7.71 -1.53 -11.85
CA ASN A 29 -7.92 -0.10 -12.10
C ASN A 29 -8.17 0.67 -10.81
N THR A 30 -8.95 0.08 -9.89
CA THR A 30 -9.22 0.70 -8.60
C THR A 30 -7.96 0.81 -7.78
N TYR A 31 -7.15 -0.24 -7.75
CA TYR A 31 -5.89 -0.22 -7.02
C TYR A 31 -4.95 0.85 -7.60
N SER A 32 -4.86 0.92 -8.93
CA SER A 32 -4.03 1.92 -9.60
C SER A 32 -4.43 3.35 -9.19
N GLN A 33 -5.73 3.61 -9.03
CA GLN A 33 -6.21 4.90 -8.59
C GLN A 33 -5.73 5.25 -7.19
N TYR A 34 -5.59 4.26 -6.32
CA TYR A 34 -5.03 4.47 -4.97
C TYR A 34 -3.55 4.88 -5.07
N GLU A 35 -2.76 4.20 -5.90
CA GLU A 35 -1.34 4.54 -6.06
C GLU A 35 -1.15 5.93 -6.66
N ASN A 36 -2.03 6.33 -7.57
CA ASN A 36 -1.93 7.61 -8.27
C ASN A 36 -2.54 8.77 -7.49
N GLY A 37 -3.16 8.51 -6.35
CA GLY A 37 -3.79 9.55 -5.56
C GLY A 37 -5.14 10.02 -6.10
N GLN A 38 -5.70 9.31 -7.09
CA GLN A 38 -7.00 9.65 -7.66
C GLN A 38 -8.16 9.24 -6.78
N ARG A 39 -7.91 8.31 -5.85
CA ARG A 39 -8.91 7.79 -4.93
C ARG A 39 -8.26 7.59 -3.58
N GLN A 40 -8.97 7.95 -2.51
CA GLN A 40 -8.46 7.79 -1.15
C GLN A 40 -8.45 6.31 -0.76
N LEU A 41 -7.31 5.87 -0.21
CA LEU A 41 -7.16 4.49 0.24
C LEU A 41 -7.94 4.29 1.54
N PRO A 42 -8.89 3.32 1.58
CA PRO A 42 -9.60 3.01 2.83
C PRO A 42 -8.65 2.51 3.91
N ILE A 43 -8.97 2.82 5.17
CA ILE A 43 -8.14 2.42 6.30
C ILE A 43 -7.99 0.89 6.37
N GLU A 44 -9.03 0.15 5.98
CA GLU A 44 -9.01 -1.31 5.96
C GLU A 44 -7.92 -1.83 5.04
N PHE A 45 -7.80 -1.24 3.86
CA PHE A 45 -6.77 -1.64 2.88
C PHE A 45 -5.39 -1.19 3.34
N LEU A 46 -5.30 -0.05 4.02
CA LEU A 46 -4.04 0.42 4.59
C LEU A 46 -3.51 -0.60 5.60
N ILE A 47 -4.38 -1.10 6.47
CA ILE A 47 -4.02 -2.10 7.47
C ILE A 47 -3.61 -3.42 6.78
N MET A 48 -4.35 -3.84 5.77
CA MET A 48 -4.04 -5.06 5.01
C MET A 48 -2.68 -4.96 4.34
N LEU A 49 -2.37 -3.81 3.73
CA LEU A 49 -1.09 -3.59 3.08
C LEU A 49 0.06 -3.57 4.09
N ALA A 50 -0.16 -2.96 5.26
CA ALA A 50 0.85 -2.94 6.31
C ALA A 50 1.19 -4.35 6.75
N LYS A 51 0.20 -5.21 6.90
CA LYS A 51 0.40 -6.61 7.25
C LYS A 51 1.09 -7.38 6.13
N TYR A 52 0.67 -7.12 4.89
CA TYR A 52 1.24 -7.80 3.71
C TYR A 52 2.73 -7.53 3.60
N TYR A 53 3.14 -6.28 3.78
CA TYR A 53 4.54 -5.88 3.67
C TYR A 53 5.30 -5.98 4.98
N LYS A 54 4.64 -6.40 6.06
CA LYS A 54 5.24 -6.51 7.41
C LYS A 54 5.87 -5.19 7.83
N THR A 55 5.13 -4.10 7.62
CA THR A 55 5.56 -2.75 7.99
C THR A 55 4.44 -2.06 8.76
N SER A 56 4.68 -0.84 9.22
CA SER A 56 3.67 -0.07 9.94
C SER A 56 2.85 0.78 8.98
N SER A 57 1.61 1.08 9.37
CA SER A 57 0.80 2.04 8.63
C SER A 57 1.44 3.43 8.63
N ASP A 58 2.18 3.77 9.70
CA ASP A 58 2.91 5.04 9.77
C ASP A 58 3.94 5.15 8.66
N TYR A 59 4.66 4.05 8.36
CA TYR A 59 5.62 4.06 7.27
C TYR A 59 4.92 4.29 5.93
N ILE A 60 3.80 3.62 5.69
CA ILE A 60 3.03 3.75 4.44
C ILE A 60 2.54 5.19 4.29
N LEU A 61 2.10 5.81 5.39
CA LEU A 61 1.60 7.19 5.38
C LEU A 61 2.72 8.24 5.34
N GLY A 62 3.99 7.80 5.44
CA GLY A 62 5.11 8.73 5.43
C GLY A 62 5.38 9.42 6.74
N LEU A 63 4.80 8.93 7.84
CA LEU A 63 4.97 9.52 9.17
C LEU A 63 6.26 9.05 9.85
N THR A 64 6.88 8.00 9.34
CA THR A 64 8.16 7.49 9.82
C THR A 64 8.94 6.89 8.67
N ASP A 65 10.25 6.89 8.76
CA ASP A 65 11.12 6.22 7.78
C ASP A 65 11.47 4.79 8.19
N CYS A 66 11.00 4.33 9.33
CA CYS A 66 11.28 3.00 9.83
C CYS A 66 10.30 1.98 9.24
N LYS A 67 10.81 1.02 8.47
CA LYS A 67 9.98 -0.03 7.87
C LYS A 67 9.55 -1.08 8.88
N THR A 68 10.30 -1.23 9.97
CA THR A 68 10.00 -2.23 10.98
C THR A 68 8.75 -1.83 11.75
N PRO A 69 7.76 -2.72 11.89
CA PRO A 69 6.57 -2.39 12.68
C PRO A 69 6.92 -2.10 14.13
N TYR A 70 6.17 -1.20 14.74
CA TYR A 70 6.30 -0.95 16.16
C TYR A 70 5.83 -2.18 16.95
N LYS A 71 6.51 -2.43 18.02
CA LYS A 71 6.14 -3.52 18.92
C LYS A 71 5.17 -3.05 20.00
#